data_dfb895f6f09cc62dc6ad4816df1e342b
#
_entry.id   dfb895f6f09cc62dc6ad4816df1e342b
#
_cell.length_a   1.000
_cell.length_b   1.000
_cell.length_c   1.000
_cell.angle_alpha   90.00
_cell.angle_beta   90.00
_cell.angle_gamma   90.00
#
_symmetry.space_group_name_H-M   'P 1'
#
loop_
_entity.id
_entity.type
_entity.pdbx_description
1 polymer ?
#
loop_
_entity_poly.entity_id
_entity_poly.type
_entity_poly.pdbx_seq_one_letter_code
_entity_poly.pdbx_strand_id
1 'polypeptide(L)'
;MKEILDSKGTNIRQIAKATRISATTLYSIIQKNSNIRFNFALRLANELEINMNDPWYETNAYSSSATLQSKMNTISSAYSELSKSRSEYVQFYMKNHEQIPTWIMIKVVNFSTFIDVLHNSKTNVTHAICKLYSMYDDNNLPNVKLLIGSLHWLRRVRNSCAHNERVYCIHQTQARNNSASGRILDPYYTQLPTSYSRCNEKNIFDILVYFKYFLPTEEFTPMIIELKNMLIELQNTLQTNAFDNVRGQMGIKNLNVLDALIALPKSKIEYHKFDTL
;
A
#
# COMPACT_ATOMS: atom_id res chain seq x y z
N MET A 1 2.80 16.99 -12.02
CA MET A 1 1.65 17.06 -12.96
C MET A 1 1.81 18.18 -14.00
N LYS A 2 2.24 19.40 -13.64
CA LYS A 2 2.53 20.47 -14.62
C LYS A 2 3.58 20.01 -15.62
N GLU A 3 4.66 19.42 -15.16
CA GLU A 3 5.75 18.84 -15.98
C GLU A 3 5.29 17.68 -16.88
N ILE A 4 4.36 16.84 -16.39
CA ILE A 4 3.77 15.76 -17.22
C ILE A 4 2.95 16.35 -18.35
N LEU A 5 2.21 17.43 -18.08
CA LEU A 5 1.42 18.12 -19.09
C LEU A 5 2.33 18.74 -20.15
N ASP A 6 3.41 19.36 -19.70
CA ASP A 6 4.40 20.00 -20.57
C ASP A 6 5.16 18.96 -21.41
N SER A 7 5.55 17.82 -20.82
CA SER A 7 6.30 16.75 -21.52
C SER A 7 5.46 16.00 -22.57
N LYS A 8 4.13 15.92 -22.38
CA LYS A 8 3.21 15.33 -23.36
C LYS A 8 2.56 16.34 -24.30
N GLY A 9 2.96 17.62 -24.25
CA GLY A 9 2.37 18.69 -25.06
C GLY A 9 0.87 18.92 -24.78
N THR A 10 0.39 18.46 -23.63
CA THR A 10 -1.01 18.59 -23.19
C THR A 10 -1.14 19.63 -22.08
N ASN A 11 -2.26 20.31 -22.02
CA ASN A 11 -2.53 21.27 -20.96
C ASN A 11 -3.75 20.86 -20.13
N ILE A 12 -3.88 21.48 -18.95
CA ILE A 12 -4.99 21.19 -18.01
C ILE A 12 -6.37 21.35 -18.67
N ARG A 13 -6.52 22.29 -19.61
CA ARG A 13 -7.79 22.51 -20.33
C ARG A 13 -8.12 21.36 -21.27
N GLN A 14 -7.12 20.78 -21.92
CA GLN A 14 -7.29 19.62 -22.79
C GLN A 14 -7.65 18.38 -21.96
N ILE A 15 -6.99 18.16 -20.83
CA ILE A 15 -7.34 17.09 -19.89
C ILE A 15 -8.73 17.33 -19.30
N ALA A 16 -9.07 18.55 -18.91
CA ALA A 16 -10.40 18.90 -18.44
C ALA A 16 -11.48 18.55 -19.46
N LYS A 17 -11.20 18.84 -20.74
CA LYS A 17 -12.10 18.50 -21.84
C LYS A 17 -12.19 17.00 -22.08
N ALA A 18 -11.05 16.29 -22.04
CA ALA A 18 -10.99 14.84 -22.24
C ALA A 18 -11.63 14.05 -21.10
N THR A 19 -11.40 14.49 -19.85
CA THR A 19 -11.92 13.84 -18.65
C THR A 19 -13.28 14.36 -18.21
N ARG A 20 -13.78 15.44 -18.82
CA ARG A 20 -14.99 16.20 -18.42
C ARG A 20 -14.96 16.67 -16.96
N ILE A 21 -13.77 16.78 -16.38
CA ILE A 21 -13.56 17.36 -15.05
C ILE A 21 -13.27 18.83 -15.22
N SER A 22 -13.89 19.70 -14.38
CA SER A 22 -13.65 21.13 -14.50
C SER A 22 -12.16 21.46 -14.34
N ALA A 23 -11.66 22.41 -15.13
CA ALA A 23 -10.27 22.86 -15.02
C ALA A 23 -9.97 23.36 -13.60
N THR A 24 -10.92 23.99 -12.93
CA THR A 24 -10.82 24.46 -11.54
C THR A 24 -10.63 23.31 -10.57
N THR A 25 -11.32 22.19 -10.75
CA THR A 25 -11.15 20.98 -9.94
C THR A 25 -9.76 20.38 -10.15
N LEU A 26 -9.29 20.29 -11.40
CA LEU A 26 -7.94 19.82 -11.71
C LEU A 26 -6.86 20.74 -11.12
N TYR A 27 -7.02 22.06 -11.21
CA TYR A 27 -6.10 23.01 -10.55
C TYR A 27 -6.11 22.86 -9.03
N SER A 28 -7.27 22.70 -8.41
CA SER A 28 -7.40 22.47 -6.97
C SER A 28 -6.69 21.17 -6.52
N ILE A 29 -6.79 20.12 -7.30
CA ILE A 29 -6.11 18.84 -7.06
C ILE A 29 -4.59 19.00 -7.16
N ILE A 30 -4.12 19.77 -8.14
CA ILE A 30 -2.69 20.03 -8.38
C ILE A 30 -2.10 20.92 -7.27
N GLN A 31 -2.81 21.96 -6.85
CA GLN A 31 -2.32 22.91 -5.85
C GLN A 31 -2.40 22.38 -4.41
N LYS A 32 -3.37 21.54 -4.11
CA LYS A 32 -3.59 21.05 -2.75
C LYS A 32 -2.82 19.79 -2.44
N ASN A 33 -1.70 19.49 -2.95
CA ASN A 33 -0.75 18.43 -2.57
C ASN A 33 -1.26 17.39 -1.50
N SER A 34 -2.57 17.27 -1.38
CA SER A 34 -3.28 16.87 -0.18
C SER A 34 -4.00 15.53 -0.31
N ASN A 35 -3.40 14.54 -1.01
CA ASN A 35 -3.86 13.16 -0.77
C ASN A 35 -2.88 12.14 -1.33
N ILE A 36 -2.09 11.54 -0.46
CA ILE A 36 -1.26 10.35 -0.72
C ILE A 36 -2.05 9.28 -1.50
N ARG A 37 -3.35 9.14 -1.23
CA ARG A 37 -4.23 8.20 -1.94
C ARG A 37 -4.45 8.56 -3.42
N PHE A 38 -4.56 9.84 -3.75
CA PHE A 38 -4.77 10.28 -5.14
C PHE A 38 -3.49 10.15 -5.95
N ASN A 39 -2.37 10.62 -5.41
CA ASN A 39 -1.06 10.49 -6.06
C ASN A 39 -0.68 9.01 -6.24
N PHE A 40 -1.00 8.16 -5.27
CA PHE A 40 -0.81 6.72 -5.36
C PHE A 40 -1.65 6.10 -6.50
N ALA A 41 -2.95 6.39 -6.53
CA ALA A 41 -3.84 5.86 -7.55
C ALA A 41 -3.50 6.38 -8.96
N LEU A 42 -3.12 7.65 -9.07
CA LEU A 42 -2.72 8.25 -10.33
C LEU A 42 -1.36 7.71 -10.83
N ARG A 43 -0.37 7.56 -9.93
CA ARG A 43 0.91 6.92 -10.24
C ARG A 43 0.70 5.47 -10.66
N LEU A 44 -0.13 4.74 -9.92
CA LEU A 44 -0.51 3.38 -10.23
C LEU A 44 -1.15 3.28 -11.62
N ALA A 45 -2.09 4.14 -11.95
CA ALA A 45 -2.77 4.15 -13.25
C ALA A 45 -1.82 4.49 -14.41
N ASN A 46 -0.85 5.39 -14.20
CA ASN A 46 0.10 5.80 -15.22
C ASN A 46 1.19 4.74 -15.46
N GLU A 47 1.72 4.12 -14.40
CA GLU A 47 2.75 3.07 -14.51
C GLU A 47 2.21 1.75 -15.03
N LEU A 48 0.93 1.50 -14.76
CA LEU A 48 0.32 0.23 -15.12
C LEU A 48 -0.08 0.16 -16.58
N GLU A 49 0.18 1.22 -17.39
CA GLU A 49 -0.41 1.30 -18.73
C GLU A 49 -1.88 0.82 -18.72
N ILE A 50 -2.53 0.91 -17.54
CA ILE A 50 -3.96 0.67 -17.45
C ILE A 50 -4.52 1.75 -18.33
N ASN A 51 -4.78 1.37 -19.55
CA ASN A 51 -5.61 2.14 -20.43
C ASN A 51 -6.79 2.56 -19.56
N MET A 52 -7.01 3.86 -19.33
CA MET A 52 -8.12 4.33 -18.49
C MET A 52 -9.47 3.81 -19.00
N ASN A 53 -9.45 3.14 -20.13
CA ASN A 53 -10.53 2.43 -20.78
C ASN A 53 -10.54 0.92 -20.50
N ASP A 54 -9.56 0.33 -19.76
CA ASP A 54 -9.67 -1.09 -19.41
C ASP A 54 -10.80 -1.25 -18.38
N PRO A 55 -11.85 -1.96 -18.76
CA PRO A 55 -13.04 -2.05 -17.93
C PRO A 55 -12.78 -2.95 -16.72
N TRP A 56 -12.41 -2.36 -15.58
CA TRP A 56 -12.20 -3.07 -14.31
C TRP A 56 -13.39 -3.98 -13.93
N TYR A 57 -14.54 -3.76 -14.51
CA TYR A 57 -15.77 -4.56 -14.32
C TYR A 57 -15.84 -5.77 -15.25
N GLU A 58 -14.91 -5.95 -16.18
CA GLU A 58 -14.84 -7.13 -17.01
C GLU A 58 -13.85 -8.17 -16.44
N THR A 59 -14.22 -9.44 -16.52
CA THR A 59 -13.37 -10.53 -15.99
C THR A 59 -12.06 -10.71 -16.76
N ASN A 60 -11.99 -10.23 -18.01
CA ASN A 60 -10.79 -10.24 -18.84
C ASN A 60 -9.75 -9.17 -18.43
N ALA A 61 -10.16 -8.14 -17.66
CA ALA A 61 -9.25 -7.16 -17.07
C ALA A 61 -8.37 -7.76 -15.95
N TYR A 62 -8.73 -8.94 -15.45
CA TYR A 62 -8.04 -9.63 -14.36
C TYR A 62 -7.14 -10.76 -14.86
N SER A 63 -6.29 -11.28 -13.96
CA SER A 63 -5.36 -12.36 -14.27
C SER A 63 -6.09 -13.63 -14.73
N SER A 64 -5.52 -14.32 -15.72
CA SER A 64 -6.02 -15.62 -16.16
C SER A 64 -5.89 -16.70 -15.08
N SER A 65 -4.95 -16.55 -14.15
CA SER A 65 -4.77 -17.47 -13.02
C SER A 65 -5.79 -17.30 -11.89
N ALA A 66 -6.50 -16.17 -11.84
CA ALA A 66 -7.56 -15.95 -10.87
C ALA A 66 -8.83 -16.70 -11.29
N THR A 67 -9.50 -17.35 -10.32
CA THR A 67 -10.76 -18.06 -10.61
C THR A 67 -11.86 -17.07 -11.02
N LEU A 68 -12.79 -17.52 -11.86
CA LEU A 68 -13.93 -16.68 -12.27
C LEU A 68 -14.72 -16.18 -11.05
N GLN A 69 -14.93 -17.04 -10.06
CA GLN A 69 -15.62 -16.66 -8.83
C GLN A 69 -14.90 -15.54 -8.08
N SER A 70 -13.56 -15.60 -7.94
CA SER A 70 -12.77 -14.55 -7.29
C SER A 70 -12.89 -13.22 -8.03
N LYS A 71 -12.82 -13.23 -9.36
CA LYS A 71 -13.00 -12.04 -10.20
C LYS A 71 -14.39 -11.43 -10.00
N MET A 72 -15.43 -12.25 -10.09
CA MET A 72 -16.82 -11.80 -9.93
C MET A 72 -17.08 -11.25 -8.53
N ASN A 73 -16.54 -11.86 -7.48
CA ASN A 73 -16.65 -11.34 -6.12
C ASN A 73 -16.00 -9.97 -5.97
N THR A 74 -14.81 -9.79 -6.54
CA THR A 74 -14.08 -8.51 -6.53
C THR A 74 -14.88 -7.43 -7.25
N ILE A 75 -15.38 -7.71 -8.44
CA ILE A 75 -16.20 -6.79 -9.23
C ILE A 75 -17.49 -6.43 -8.49
N SER A 76 -18.20 -7.43 -7.96
CA SER A 76 -19.44 -7.23 -7.19
C SER A 76 -19.22 -6.38 -5.94
N SER A 77 -18.14 -6.62 -5.21
CA SER A 77 -17.78 -5.81 -4.04
C SER A 77 -17.53 -4.36 -4.42
N ALA A 78 -16.78 -4.12 -5.49
CA ALA A 78 -16.51 -2.78 -5.97
C ALA A 78 -17.79 -2.04 -6.41
N TYR A 79 -18.67 -2.71 -7.13
CA TYR A 79 -19.98 -2.15 -7.49
C TYR A 79 -20.86 -1.84 -6.27
N SER A 80 -20.89 -2.76 -5.29
CA SER A 80 -21.64 -2.55 -4.05
C SER A 80 -21.17 -1.30 -3.29
N GLU A 81 -19.87 -1.03 -3.27
CA GLU A 81 -19.31 0.14 -2.61
C GLU A 81 -19.57 1.42 -3.40
N LEU A 82 -19.43 1.36 -4.73
CA LEU A 82 -19.75 2.48 -5.61
C LEU A 82 -21.22 2.88 -5.48
N SER A 83 -22.14 1.90 -5.48
CA SER A 83 -23.59 2.15 -5.38
C SER A 83 -24.00 2.81 -4.05
N LYS A 84 -23.25 2.57 -2.98
CA LYS A 84 -23.46 3.16 -1.64
C LYS A 84 -22.79 4.52 -1.47
N SER A 85 -21.91 4.90 -2.39
CA SER A 85 -21.16 6.16 -2.28
C SER A 85 -22.09 7.36 -2.38
N ARG A 86 -21.97 8.29 -1.42
CA ARG A 86 -22.70 9.57 -1.41
C ARG A 86 -21.90 10.72 -2.03
N SER A 87 -20.71 10.44 -2.56
CA SER A 87 -19.87 11.45 -3.18
C SER A 87 -20.51 11.98 -4.47
N GLU A 88 -20.66 13.29 -4.59
CA GLU A 88 -21.34 13.94 -5.73
C GLU A 88 -20.73 13.55 -7.08
N TYR A 89 -19.40 13.48 -7.16
CA TYR A 89 -18.72 13.09 -8.40
C TYR A 89 -18.98 11.63 -8.78
N VAL A 90 -19.13 10.72 -7.80
CA VAL A 90 -19.46 9.30 -8.05
C VAL A 90 -20.88 9.21 -8.57
N GLN A 91 -21.81 9.89 -7.90
CA GLN A 91 -23.23 9.95 -8.30
C GLN A 91 -23.40 10.59 -9.70
N PHE A 92 -22.60 11.61 -10.00
CA PHE A 92 -22.58 12.21 -11.33
C PHE A 92 -22.17 11.19 -12.40
N TYR A 93 -21.08 10.44 -12.18
CA TYR A 93 -20.63 9.43 -13.12
C TYR A 93 -21.63 8.29 -13.29
N MET A 94 -22.22 7.82 -12.18
CA MET A 94 -23.22 6.74 -12.23
C MET A 94 -24.51 7.14 -12.97
N LYS A 95 -24.85 8.44 -12.97
CA LYS A 95 -26.07 8.94 -13.65
C LYS A 95 -25.84 9.30 -15.11
N ASN A 96 -24.65 9.73 -15.47
CA ASN A 96 -24.39 10.35 -16.76
C ASN A 96 -23.46 9.52 -17.67
N HIS A 97 -22.91 8.41 -17.19
CA HIS A 97 -21.99 7.58 -17.93
C HIS A 97 -22.35 6.10 -17.76
N GLU A 98 -22.17 5.33 -18.82
CA GLU A 98 -22.39 3.87 -18.79
C GLU A 98 -21.27 3.13 -18.03
N GLN A 99 -20.13 3.78 -17.89
CA GLN A 99 -18.92 3.18 -17.34
C GLN A 99 -18.28 4.08 -16.29
N ILE A 100 -17.79 3.46 -15.20
CA ILE A 100 -17.05 4.15 -14.14
C ILE A 100 -15.56 3.88 -14.34
N PRO A 101 -14.74 4.93 -14.55
CA PRO A 101 -13.29 4.77 -14.68
C PRO A 101 -12.64 4.14 -13.46
N THR A 102 -11.57 3.38 -13.67
CA THR A 102 -10.78 2.72 -12.61
C THR A 102 -10.35 3.70 -11.50
N TRP A 103 -9.96 4.91 -11.85
CA TRP A 103 -9.53 5.92 -10.87
C TRP A 103 -10.65 6.38 -9.94
N ILE A 104 -11.91 6.36 -10.36
CA ILE A 104 -13.07 6.61 -9.49
C ILE A 104 -13.31 5.41 -8.59
N MET A 105 -13.29 4.22 -9.16
CA MET A 105 -13.46 2.97 -8.41
C MET A 105 -12.45 2.89 -7.26
N ILE A 106 -11.17 3.08 -7.52
CA ILE A 106 -10.09 3.00 -6.51
C ILE A 106 -10.29 4.03 -5.38
N LYS A 107 -10.87 5.19 -5.66
CA LYS A 107 -11.13 6.21 -4.63
C LYS A 107 -12.26 5.84 -3.67
N VAL A 108 -13.19 5.03 -4.13
CA VAL A 108 -14.42 4.70 -3.40
C VAL A 108 -14.30 3.39 -2.65
N VAL A 109 -13.66 2.41 -3.27
CA VAL A 109 -13.54 1.09 -2.67
C VAL A 109 -12.76 1.13 -1.36
N ASN A 110 -13.21 0.32 -0.40
CA ASN A 110 -12.49 0.16 0.85
C ASN A 110 -11.14 -0.55 0.62
N PHE A 111 -10.27 -0.50 1.64
CA PHE A 111 -8.93 -1.07 1.50
C PHE A 111 -8.93 -2.58 1.26
N SER A 112 -9.95 -3.31 1.73
CA SER A 112 -10.10 -4.76 1.47
C SER A 112 -10.33 -5.01 -0.01
N THR A 113 -11.37 -4.38 -0.57
CA THR A 113 -11.72 -4.51 -1.98
C THR A 113 -10.58 -4.05 -2.89
N PHE A 114 -9.86 -2.99 -2.51
CA PHE A 114 -8.65 -2.56 -3.23
C PHE A 114 -7.58 -3.67 -3.27
N ILE A 115 -7.33 -4.35 -2.14
CA ILE A 115 -6.37 -5.48 -2.10
C ILE A 115 -6.85 -6.62 -2.98
N ASP A 116 -8.15 -6.92 -2.99
CA ASP A 116 -8.72 -7.99 -3.81
C ASP A 116 -8.62 -7.65 -5.31
N VAL A 117 -8.87 -6.39 -5.71
CA VAL A 117 -8.64 -5.90 -7.08
C VAL A 117 -7.19 -6.10 -7.47
N LEU A 118 -6.25 -5.69 -6.61
CA LEU A 118 -4.83 -5.82 -6.87
C LEU A 118 -4.39 -7.29 -6.94
N HIS A 119 -4.86 -8.13 -6.01
CA HIS A 119 -4.52 -9.56 -5.98
C HIS A 119 -4.99 -10.30 -7.25
N ASN A 120 -6.16 -9.94 -7.76
CA ASN A 120 -6.70 -10.53 -8.97
C ASN A 120 -6.21 -9.85 -10.27
N SER A 121 -5.46 -8.74 -10.17
CA SER A 121 -4.94 -8.02 -11.35
C SER A 121 -3.98 -8.86 -12.18
N LYS A 122 -3.81 -8.48 -13.45
CA LYS A 122 -2.84 -9.13 -14.35
C LYS A 122 -1.41 -9.04 -13.77
N THR A 123 -0.60 -10.02 -14.08
CA THR A 123 0.78 -10.15 -13.55
C THR A 123 1.65 -8.93 -13.87
N ASN A 124 1.52 -8.34 -15.07
CA ASN A 124 2.25 -7.13 -15.42
C ASN A 124 1.95 -5.97 -14.47
N VAL A 125 0.68 -5.84 -14.03
CA VAL A 125 0.23 -4.82 -13.06
C VAL A 125 0.91 -5.03 -11.71
N THR A 126 0.78 -6.21 -11.12
CA THR A 126 1.37 -6.51 -9.82
C THR A 126 2.89 -6.44 -9.84
N HIS A 127 3.52 -6.87 -10.94
CA HIS A 127 4.98 -6.76 -11.13
C HIS A 127 5.44 -5.30 -11.24
N ALA A 128 4.70 -4.43 -11.95
CA ALA A 128 5.02 -3.02 -12.04
C ALA A 128 4.99 -2.36 -10.65
N ILE A 129 3.98 -2.71 -9.83
CA ILE A 129 3.89 -2.21 -8.45
C ILE A 129 5.04 -2.74 -7.58
N CYS A 130 5.38 -4.01 -7.69
CA CYS A 130 6.54 -4.56 -6.97
C CYS A 130 7.83 -3.83 -7.34
N LYS A 131 8.03 -3.54 -8.64
CA LYS A 131 9.18 -2.76 -9.11
C LYS A 131 9.18 -1.35 -8.54
N LEU A 132 8.02 -0.68 -8.54
CA LEU A 132 7.86 0.65 -7.97
C LEU A 132 8.31 0.73 -6.51
N TYR A 133 7.97 -0.26 -5.71
CA TYR A 133 8.33 -0.31 -4.29
C TYR A 133 9.59 -1.16 -4.01
N SER A 134 10.31 -1.57 -5.07
CA SER A 134 11.51 -2.43 -4.96
C SER A 134 11.29 -3.69 -4.14
N MET A 135 10.11 -4.27 -4.27
CA MET A 135 9.74 -5.52 -3.62
C MET A 135 10.18 -6.71 -4.48
N TYR A 136 11.37 -7.20 -4.25
CA TYR A 136 11.96 -8.33 -4.96
C TYR A 136 12.19 -9.51 -4.01
N ASP A 137 12.22 -10.72 -4.57
CA ASP A 137 12.66 -11.91 -3.87
C ASP A 137 14.19 -12.12 -3.99
N ASP A 138 14.69 -13.19 -3.41
CA ASP A 138 16.12 -13.52 -3.41
C ASP A 138 16.70 -13.78 -4.82
N ASN A 139 15.82 -14.05 -5.80
CA ASN A 139 16.18 -14.21 -7.21
C ASN A 139 16.04 -12.91 -8.01
N ASN A 140 15.83 -11.79 -7.33
CA ASN A 140 15.60 -10.48 -7.93
C ASN A 140 14.36 -10.43 -8.85
N LEU A 141 13.35 -11.27 -8.56
CA LEU A 141 12.06 -11.27 -9.24
C LEU A 141 11.02 -10.49 -8.42
N PRO A 142 10.00 -9.87 -9.07
CA PRO A 142 8.94 -9.15 -8.37
C PRO A 142 8.22 -10.02 -7.34
N ASN A 143 8.23 -9.62 -6.07
CA ASN A 143 7.67 -10.39 -4.96
C ASN A 143 6.21 -9.99 -4.67
N VAL A 144 5.28 -10.51 -5.48
CA VAL A 144 3.84 -10.25 -5.34
C VAL A 144 3.29 -10.74 -3.99
N LYS A 145 3.84 -11.83 -3.43
CA LYS A 145 3.42 -12.34 -2.12
C LYS A 145 3.75 -11.36 -1.00
N LEU A 146 4.93 -10.73 -1.07
CA LEU A 146 5.31 -9.67 -0.15
C LEU A 146 4.38 -8.47 -0.27
N LEU A 147 4.10 -8.01 -1.49
CA LEU A 147 3.19 -6.90 -1.74
C LEU A 147 1.81 -7.15 -1.15
N ILE A 148 1.16 -8.22 -1.53
CA ILE A 148 -0.20 -8.55 -1.07
C ILE A 148 -0.23 -8.84 0.44
N GLY A 149 0.75 -9.59 0.94
CA GLY A 149 0.85 -9.90 2.37
C GLY A 149 1.08 -8.68 3.25
N SER A 150 1.88 -7.71 2.80
CA SER A 150 2.09 -6.45 3.51
C SER A 150 0.83 -5.59 3.55
N LEU A 151 0.09 -5.50 2.42
CA LEU A 151 -1.16 -4.75 2.36
C LEU A 151 -2.24 -5.34 3.26
N HIS A 152 -2.39 -6.67 3.31
CA HIS A 152 -3.31 -7.31 4.25
C HIS A 152 -2.96 -7.01 5.71
N TRP A 153 -1.68 -7.00 6.06
CA TRP A 153 -1.24 -6.70 7.42
C TRP A 153 -1.45 -5.21 7.76
N LEU A 154 -1.10 -4.31 6.86
CA LEU A 154 -1.41 -2.88 6.97
C LEU A 154 -2.90 -2.62 7.16
N ARG A 155 -3.75 -3.30 6.39
CA ARG A 155 -5.21 -3.21 6.55
C ARG A 155 -5.65 -3.60 7.96
N ARG A 156 -5.13 -4.71 8.50
CA ARG A 156 -5.47 -5.20 9.84
C ARG A 156 -5.09 -4.16 10.90
N VAL A 157 -3.84 -3.69 10.88
CA VAL A 157 -3.38 -2.69 11.85
C VAL A 157 -4.16 -1.38 11.71
N ARG A 158 -4.38 -0.92 10.47
CA ARG A 158 -5.20 0.28 10.21
C ARG A 158 -6.62 0.14 10.78
N ASN A 159 -7.24 -1.02 10.66
CA ASN A 159 -8.57 -1.25 11.20
C ASN A 159 -8.55 -1.23 12.73
N SER A 160 -7.58 -1.86 13.37
CA SER A 160 -7.42 -1.80 14.83
C SER A 160 -7.21 -0.37 15.33
N CYS A 161 -6.42 0.44 14.62
CA CYS A 161 -6.30 1.87 14.92
C CYS A 161 -7.65 2.60 14.78
N ALA A 162 -8.42 2.30 13.72
CA ALA A 162 -9.71 2.94 13.49
C ALA A 162 -10.77 2.55 14.52
N HIS A 163 -10.65 1.39 15.14
CA HIS A 163 -11.54 0.91 16.22
C HIS A 163 -10.99 1.20 17.61
N ASN A 164 -9.91 1.99 17.73
CA ASN A 164 -9.26 2.34 19.00
C ASN A 164 -8.84 1.10 19.82
N GLU A 165 -8.40 0.04 19.13
CA GLU A 165 -7.89 -1.17 19.77
C GLU A 165 -6.42 -0.99 20.19
N ARG A 166 -5.94 -1.89 21.04
CA ARG A 166 -4.53 -1.92 21.50
C ARG A 166 -3.62 -2.38 20.35
N VAL A 167 -3.00 -1.46 19.66
CA VAL A 167 -2.20 -1.74 18.47
C VAL A 167 -0.90 -2.48 18.79
N TYR A 168 -0.25 -2.16 19.91
CA TYR A 168 1.05 -2.71 20.28
C TYR A 168 1.07 -4.23 20.48
N CYS A 169 -0.07 -4.84 20.81
CA CYS A 169 -0.19 -6.28 21.02
C CYS A 169 -0.85 -7.04 19.85
N ILE A 170 -1.05 -6.38 18.72
CA ILE A 170 -1.60 -7.05 17.54
C ILE A 170 -0.58 -8.07 17.03
N HIS A 171 -1.02 -9.31 16.95
CA HIS A 171 -0.23 -10.40 16.39
C HIS A 171 -1.09 -11.29 15.49
N GLN A 172 -0.44 -12.01 14.60
CA GLN A 172 -1.04 -13.06 13.79
C GLN A 172 -0.17 -14.29 13.83
N THR A 173 -0.65 -15.31 14.53
CA THR A 173 -0.04 -16.64 14.50
C THR A 173 -0.35 -17.28 13.15
N GLN A 174 0.64 -17.86 12.50
CA GLN A 174 0.41 -18.61 11.28
C GLN A 174 -0.26 -19.93 11.60
N ALA A 175 -1.30 -20.26 10.83
CA ALA A 175 -1.94 -21.57 10.95
C ALA A 175 -0.89 -22.67 10.68
N ARG A 176 -0.80 -23.65 11.58
CA ARG A 176 0.16 -24.76 11.55
C ARG A 176 0.19 -25.57 10.24
N ASN A 177 -0.84 -25.46 9.42
CA ASN A 177 -1.05 -26.30 8.23
C ASN A 177 -0.56 -25.70 6.91
N ASN A 178 -0.04 -24.49 6.90
CA ASN A 178 0.50 -23.86 5.69
C ASN A 178 2.03 -23.77 5.78
N SER A 179 2.70 -24.86 5.49
CA SER A 179 4.16 -24.94 5.38
C SER A 179 4.79 -23.96 4.36
N ALA A 180 3.98 -23.35 3.50
CA ALA A 180 4.40 -22.34 2.53
C ALA A 180 4.17 -20.89 3.00
N SER A 181 3.57 -20.67 4.16
CA SER A 181 3.24 -19.34 4.67
C SER A 181 4.12 -18.91 5.84
N GLY A 182 5.38 -19.36 5.85
CA GLY A 182 6.41 -18.71 6.64
C GLY A 182 6.32 -17.19 6.43
N ARG A 183 6.87 -16.39 7.34
CA ARG A 183 7.14 -14.99 7.02
C ARG A 183 7.65 -14.99 5.60
N ILE A 184 6.92 -14.34 4.70
CA ILE A 184 7.36 -14.18 3.34
C ILE A 184 8.77 -13.65 3.47
N LEU A 185 9.77 -14.37 2.94
CA LEU A 185 11.18 -14.02 3.06
C LEU A 185 11.33 -12.61 2.48
N ASP A 186 11.29 -11.67 3.37
CA ASP A 186 11.54 -10.29 3.07
C ASP A 186 13.04 -10.09 3.11
N PRO A 187 13.67 -9.60 2.05
CA PRO A 187 15.11 -9.36 2.00
C PRO A 187 15.64 -8.52 3.18
N TYR A 188 14.81 -7.66 3.78
CA TYR A 188 15.23 -6.93 4.98
C TYR A 188 15.38 -7.82 6.21
N TYR A 189 14.57 -8.86 6.36
CA TYR A 189 14.70 -9.78 7.50
C TYR A 189 15.99 -10.61 7.45
N THR A 190 16.52 -10.91 6.27
CA THR A 190 17.80 -11.63 6.13
C THR A 190 18.99 -10.80 6.59
N GLN A 191 18.85 -9.47 6.56
CA GLN A 191 19.89 -8.51 6.98
C GLN A 191 19.74 -8.09 8.46
N LEU A 192 18.64 -8.45 9.12
CA LEU A 192 18.44 -8.25 10.55
C LEU A 192 19.00 -9.46 11.33
N PRO A 193 19.22 -9.33 12.65
CA PRO A 193 19.67 -10.45 13.49
C PRO A 193 18.78 -11.68 13.28
N THR A 194 19.37 -12.87 13.23
CA THR A 194 18.71 -14.15 12.90
C THR A 194 17.45 -14.45 13.71
N SER A 195 17.35 -13.88 14.89
CA SER A 195 16.16 -13.96 15.75
C SER A 195 14.90 -13.37 15.11
N TYR A 196 15.02 -12.46 14.14
CA TYR A 196 13.87 -11.86 13.43
C TYR A 196 13.43 -12.70 12.23
N SER A 197 14.34 -13.29 11.51
CA SER A 197 14.03 -14.16 10.36
C SER A 197 13.28 -15.44 10.72
N ARG A 198 13.42 -15.91 11.99
CA ARG A 198 12.81 -17.15 12.48
C ARG A 198 11.48 -16.96 13.22
N CYS A 199 10.97 -15.75 13.32
CA CYS A 199 9.72 -15.52 14.02
C CYS A 199 8.52 -15.95 13.14
N ASN A 200 7.66 -16.81 13.65
CA ASN A 200 6.49 -17.32 12.94
C ASN A 200 5.23 -16.45 13.12
N GLU A 201 5.35 -15.35 13.84
CA GLU A 201 4.25 -14.45 14.14
C GLU A 201 4.50 -13.10 13.52
N LYS A 202 3.47 -12.54 12.86
CA LYS A 202 3.45 -11.15 12.47
C LYS A 202 3.00 -10.28 13.64
N ASN A 203 3.68 -9.15 13.81
CA ASN A 203 3.42 -8.18 14.87
C ASN A 203 3.66 -6.74 14.36
N ILE A 204 3.71 -5.78 15.26
CA ILE A 204 3.93 -4.37 14.88
C ILE A 204 5.29 -4.14 14.22
N PHE A 205 6.32 -4.90 14.58
CA PHE A 205 7.62 -4.77 13.94
C PHE A 205 7.55 -5.04 12.42
N ASP A 206 6.69 -5.96 11.97
CA ASP A 206 6.48 -6.22 10.55
C ASP A 206 5.93 -4.99 9.81
N ILE A 207 5.10 -4.17 10.48
CA ILE A 207 4.63 -2.90 9.91
C ILE A 207 5.78 -1.93 9.68
N LEU A 208 6.72 -1.85 10.63
CA LEU A 208 7.88 -0.98 10.47
C LEU A 208 8.75 -1.40 9.28
N VAL A 209 8.91 -2.72 9.09
CA VAL A 209 9.61 -3.26 7.92
C VAL A 209 8.85 -2.93 6.63
N TYR A 210 7.52 -3.08 6.60
CA TYR A 210 6.73 -2.75 5.42
C TYR A 210 6.72 -1.25 5.12
N PHE A 211 6.71 -0.39 6.13
CA PHE A 211 6.84 1.05 5.93
C PHE A 211 8.15 1.44 5.26
N LYS A 212 9.22 0.67 5.46
CA LYS A 212 10.48 0.91 4.76
C LYS A 212 10.36 0.78 3.24
N TYR A 213 9.43 -0.04 2.74
CA TYR A 213 9.13 -0.10 1.30
C TYR A 213 8.26 1.07 0.84
N PHE A 214 7.22 1.39 1.60
CA PHE A 214 6.17 2.31 1.16
C PHE A 214 6.46 3.78 1.40
N LEU A 215 7.32 4.11 2.38
CA LEU A 215 7.62 5.50 2.73
C LEU A 215 8.95 5.96 2.12
N PRO A 216 9.05 7.24 1.72
CA PRO A 216 10.33 7.85 1.43
C PRO A 216 11.24 7.82 2.66
N THR A 217 12.56 7.86 2.45
CA THR A 217 13.54 7.82 3.56
C THR A 217 13.38 9.01 4.50
N GLU A 218 13.02 10.16 3.95
CA GLU A 218 12.78 11.42 4.65
C GLU A 218 11.59 11.35 5.61
N GLU A 219 10.62 10.48 5.36
CA GLU A 219 9.48 10.23 6.24
C GLU A 219 9.73 9.03 7.17
N PHE A 220 10.35 7.98 6.64
CA PHE A 220 10.61 6.74 7.38
C PHE A 220 11.58 6.94 8.54
N THR A 221 12.72 7.60 8.29
CA THR A 221 13.78 7.76 9.31
C THR A 221 13.31 8.57 10.52
N PRO A 222 12.71 9.75 10.38
CA PRO A 222 12.19 10.49 11.52
C PRO A 222 11.11 9.71 12.29
N MET A 223 10.22 9.01 11.60
CA MET A 223 9.18 8.19 12.24
C MET A 223 9.78 7.09 13.14
N ILE A 224 10.83 6.39 12.68
CA ILE A 224 11.48 5.35 13.49
C ILE A 224 12.25 5.95 14.66
N ILE A 225 12.91 7.09 14.48
CA ILE A 225 13.60 7.82 15.55
C ILE A 225 12.60 8.25 16.62
N GLU A 226 11.47 8.82 16.23
CA GLU A 226 10.41 9.24 17.16
C GLU A 226 9.87 8.03 17.95
N LEU A 227 9.55 6.94 17.27
CA LEU A 227 9.13 5.69 17.93
C LEU A 227 10.18 5.20 18.94
N LYS A 228 11.47 5.22 18.57
CA LYS A 228 12.56 4.82 19.47
C LYS A 228 12.62 5.72 20.70
N ASN A 229 12.50 7.04 20.55
CA ASN A 229 12.49 7.99 21.65
C ASN A 229 11.30 7.75 22.60
N MET A 230 10.11 7.53 22.05
CA MET A 230 8.92 7.17 22.85
C MET A 230 9.12 5.85 23.63
N LEU A 231 9.76 4.85 23.03
CA LEU A 231 10.07 3.60 23.71
C LEU A 231 11.14 3.77 24.80
N ILE A 232 12.12 4.66 24.62
CA ILE A 232 13.12 4.99 25.65
C ILE A 232 12.43 5.70 26.83
N GLU A 233 11.55 6.66 26.55
CA GLU A 233 10.77 7.35 27.59
C GLU A 233 9.88 6.35 28.36
N LEU A 234 9.21 5.44 27.66
CA LEU A 234 8.41 4.39 28.27
C LEU A 234 9.26 3.45 29.13
N GLN A 235 10.47 3.11 28.70
CA GLN A 235 11.43 2.31 29.47
C GLN A 235 11.83 2.99 30.78
N ASN A 236 11.98 4.30 30.79
CA ASN A 236 12.33 5.07 31.98
C ASN A 236 11.13 5.25 32.95
N THR A 237 9.92 5.07 32.46
CA THR A 237 8.68 5.26 33.24
C THR A 237 8.13 3.98 33.81
N LEU A 238 8.26 2.86 33.10
CA LEU A 238 7.73 1.56 33.50
C LEU A 238 8.76 0.72 34.27
N GLN A 239 8.25 -0.19 35.09
CA GLN A 239 9.07 -1.27 35.62
C GLN A 239 9.63 -2.13 34.48
N THR A 240 10.86 -2.62 34.64
CA THR A 240 11.57 -3.37 33.59
C THR A 240 10.76 -4.53 32.99
N ASN A 241 10.10 -5.33 33.82
CA ASN A 241 9.28 -6.45 33.36
C ASN A 241 8.07 -6.00 32.55
N ALA A 242 7.46 -4.88 32.91
CA ALA A 242 6.32 -4.32 32.19
C ALA A 242 6.76 -3.78 30.81
N PHE A 243 7.87 -3.07 30.76
CA PHE A 243 8.44 -2.58 29.51
C PHE A 243 8.83 -3.72 28.58
N ASP A 244 9.54 -4.74 29.08
CA ASP A 244 9.96 -5.90 28.30
C ASP A 244 8.76 -6.68 27.72
N ASN A 245 7.66 -6.76 28.47
CA ASN A 245 6.43 -7.37 27.98
C ASN A 245 5.83 -6.56 26.81
N VAL A 246 5.66 -5.25 26.97
CA VAL A 246 5.12 -4.38 25.89
C VAL A 246 6.02 -4.47 24.65
N ARG A 247 7.32 -4.30 24.80
CA ARG A 247 8.30 -4.37 23.73
C ARG A 247 8.29 -5.74 23.02
N GLY A 248 8.20 -6.82 23.80
CA GLY A 248 8.08 -8.19 23.31
C GLY A 248 6.81 -8.41 22.48
N GLN A 249 5.67 -7.89 22.92
CA GLN A 249 4.41 -7.95 22.17
C GLN A 249 4.47 -7.17 20.85
N MET A 250 5.21 -6.07 20.81
CA MET A 250 5.47 -5.33 19.56
C MET A 250 6.39 -6.10 18.59
N GLY A 251 7.06 -7.16 19.06
CA GLY A 251 8.05 -7.90 18.30
C GLY A 251 9.42 -7.21 18.20
N ILE A 252 9.66 -6.18 19.00
CA ILE A 252 10.93 -5.45 19.06
C ILE A 252 11.80 -6.09 20.16
N LYS A 253 12.75 -6.94 19.78
CA LYS A 253 13.59 -7.68 20.75
C LYS A 253 14.56 -6.79 21.53
N ASN A 254 15.07 -5.76 20.89
CA ASN A 254 15.86 -4.69 21.50
C ASN A 254 15.73 -3.40 20.68
N LEU A 255 16.03 -2.26 21.28
CA LEU A 255 15.88 -0.97 20.59
C LEU A 255 16.90 -0.76 19.48
N ASN A 256 18.05 -1.44 19.51
CA ASN A 256 19.09 -1.32 18.48
C ASN A 256 18.64 -1.87 17.12
N VAL A 257 17.62 -2.74 17.09
CA VAL A 257 17.06 -3.23 15.82
C VAL A 257 16.40 -2.11 15.01
N LEU A 258 15.91 -1.07 15.68
CA LEU A 258 15.36 0.11 15.01
C LEU A 258 16.45 0.89 14.28
N ASP A 259 17.63 1.04 14.89
CA ASP A 259 18.79 1.65 14.23
C ASP A 259 19.28 0.79 13.06
N ALA A 260 19.34 -0.53 13.27
CA ALA A 260 19.69 -1.47 12.21
C ALA A 260 18.69 -1.36 11.03
N LEU A 261 17.39 -1.23 11.30
CA LEU A 261 16.36 -1.07 10.27
C LEU A 261 16.53 0.25 9.52
N ILE A 262 16.89 1.35 10.19
CA ILE A 262 17.21 2.63 9.53
C ILE A 262 18.44 2.48 8.63
N ALA A 263 19.50 1.85 9.15
CA ALA A 263 20.79 1.73 8.47
C ALA A 263 20.74 0.83 7.23
N LEU A 264 19.80 -0.10 7.13
CA LEU A 264 19.64 -0.93 5.94
C LEU A 264 19.38 -0.04 4.71
N PRO A 265 20.10 -0.26 3.61
CA PRO A 265 19.87 0.49 2.39
C PRO A 265 18.43 0.25 1.94
N LYS A 266 17.73 1.31 1.58
CA LYS A 266 16.49 1.19 0.84
C LYS A 266 16.89 0.58 -0.50
N SER A 267 16.32 -0.58 -0.84
CA SER A 267 16.50 -1.17 -2.16
C SER A 267 16.17 -0.05 -3.16
N LYS A 268 16.97 0.09 -4.21
CA LYS A 268 16.93 1.22 -5.15
C LYS A 268 15.52 1.45 -5.69
N ILE A 269 14.72 2.21 -4.96
CA ILE A 269 13.49 2.75 -5.50
C ILE A 269 13.95 3.93 -6.32
N GLU A 270 13.79 3.86 -7.61
CA GLU A 270 13.97 5.00 -8.50
C GLU A 270 12.84 6.02 -8.26
N TYR A 271 12.73 6.55 -7.03
CA TYR A 271 11.82 7.67 -6.76
C TYR A 271 12.12 8.89 -7.64
N HIS A 272 13.39 9.04 -8.06
CA HIS A 272 13.81 10.12 -8.98
C HIS A 272 13.10 10.13 -10.32
N LYS A 273 12.55 9.00 -10.78
CA LYS A 273 11.71 9.02 -11.99
C LYS A 273 10.34 9.65 -11.78
N PHE A 274 9.91 9.84 -10.54
CA PHE A 274 8.59 10.39 -10.21
C PHE A 274 8.61 11.84 -9.81
N ASP A 275 9.75 12.36 -9.37
CA ASP A 275 9.94 13.81 -9.12
C ASP A 275 10.12 14.59 -10.42
N THR A 276 10.40 13.88 -11.54
CA THR A 276 10.56 14.44 -12.88
C THR A 276 9.40 14.11 -13.85
N LEU A 277 8.33 13.47 -13.35
CA LEU A 277 7.11 13.21 -14.11
C LEU A 277 5.96 14.09 -13.53
#